data_ec909f2a62b828af5338f60d2fc4662f
#
_entry.id   ec909f2a62b828af5338f60d2fc4662f
#
_cell.length_a   1.000
_cell.length_b   1.000
_cell.length_c   1.000
_cell.angle_alpha   90.00
_cell.angle_beta   90.00
_cell.angle_gamma   90.00
#
_symmetry.space_group_name_H-M   'P 1'
#
loop_
_entity.id
_entity.type
_entity.pdbx_description
1 polymer ?
#
loop_
_entity_poly.entity_id
_entity_poly.type
_entity_poly.pdbx_seq_one_letter_code
_entity_poly.pdbx_strand_id
1 'polypeptide(L)'
;MLMLLSPAKSLDYETPPVTDRHTLPQFVDESAELIEVLKPLTPAQIASLMDLSDALSQLNVARYAAWSPKFNSRNSKQAVLAFNGDVYEGLDANSLSTDQLDWAQSHL
;
A
#
# COMPACT_ATOMS: atom_id res chain seq x y z
N MET A 1 -14.13 14.69 -11.63
CA MET A 1 -14.74 13.42 -11.20
C MET A 1 -13.75 12.73 -10.26
N LEU A 2 -14.22 12.27 -9.14
CA LEU A 2 -13.42 11.50 -8.17
C LEU A 2 -13.78 10.02 -8.30
N MET A 3 -12.78 9.16 -8.36
CA MET A 3 -12.93 7.71 -8.41
C MET A 3 -12.40 7.08 -7.12
N LEU A 4 -13.14 6.15 -6.56
CA LEU A 4 -12.73 5.41 -5.36
C LEU A 4 -12.36 3.98 -5.74
N LEU A 5 -11.14 3.57 -5.42
CA LEU A 5 -10.66 2.21 -5.60
C LEU A 5 -10.46 1.55 -4.23
N SER A 6 -10.89 0.31 -4.09
CA SER A 6 -10.60 -0.49 -2.89
C SER A 6 -9.11 -0.79 -2.81
N PRO A 7 -8.52 -0.80 -1.61
CA PRO A 7 -7.16 -1.28 -1.45
C PRO A 7 -7.06 -2.78 -1.74
N ALA A 8 -5.85 -3.29 -1.96
CA ALA A 8 -5.58 -4.70 -2.05
C ALA A 8 -4.87 -5.21 -0.78
N LYS A 9 -5.19 -6.43 -0.33
CA LYS A 9 -4.51 -7.08 0.79
C LYS A 9 -3.11 -7.58 0.39
N SER A 10 -2.93 -7.93 -0.90
CA SER A 10 -1.64 -8.30 -1.46
C SER A 10 -0.92 -7.07 -2.01
N LEU A 11 0.37 -6.97 -1.72
CA LEU A 11 1.21 -5.84 -2.10
C LEU A 11 2.48 -6.33 -2.78
N ASP A 12 2.85 -5.72 -3.90
CA ASP A 12 4.10 -5.98 -4.61
C ASP A 12 5.14 -4.90 -4.27
N TYR A 13 6.04 -5.23 -3.36
CA TYR A 13 7.20 -4.39 -3.02
C TYR A 13 8.51 -4.89 -3.67
N GLU A 14 8.48 -5.97 -4.41
CA GLU A 14 9.67 -6.57 -5.03
C GLU A 14 9.94 -5.99 -6.42
N THR A 15 8.89 -5.78 -7.23
CA THR A 15 9.03 -5.19 -8.56
C THR A 15 9.39 -3.72 -8.44
N PRO A 16 10.49 -3.25 -9.04
CA PRO A 16 10.85 -1.83 -9.03
C PRO A 16 9.74 -0.97 -9.66
N PRO A 17 9.47 0.23 -9.14
CA PRO A 17 8.50 1.13 -9.74
C PRO A 17 8.98 1.60 -11.13
N VAL A 18 8.04 1.79 -12.05
CA VAL A 18 8.31 2.27 -13.42
C VAL A 18 8.64 3.75 -13.49
N THR A 19 8.47 4.48 -12.40
CA THR A 19 8.75 5.90 -12.25
C THR A 19 9.20 6.22 -10.83
N ASP A 20 9.99 7.26 -10.63
CA ASP A 20 10.33 7.82 -9.32
C ASP A 20 9.36 8.92 -8.88
N ARG A 21 8.43 9.32 -9.74
CA ARG A 21 7.43 10.33 -9.44
C ARG A 21 6.44 9.82 -8.40
N HIS A 22 6.22 10.59 -7.34
CA HIS A 22 5.36 10.21 -6.22
C HIS A 22 4.85 11.43 -5.46
N THR A 23 3.84 11.20 -4.64
CA THR A 23 3.37 12.11 -3.60
C THR A 23 3.46 11.43 -2.24
N LEU A 24 3.37 12.20 -1.17
CA LEU A 24 3.28 11.65 0.18
C LEU A 24 1.81 11.51 0.59
N PRO A 25 1.47 10.49 1.40
CA PRO A 25 0.13 10.34 1.94
C PRO A 25 -0.29 11.56 2.78
N GLN A 26 -1.57 11.89 2.77
CA GLN A 26 -2.10 13.04 3.51
C GLN A 26 -2.33 12.74 5.00
N PHE A 27 -2.70 11.49 5.34
CA PHE A 27 -3.12 11.08 6.69
C PHE A 27 -2.04 10.26 7.41
N VAL A 28 -0.80 10.76 7.39
CA VAL A 28 0.35 10.02 7.96
C VAL A 28 0.26 9.93 9.49
N ASP A 29 -0.19 10.99 10.15
CA ASP A 29 -0.32 11.02 11.61
C ASP A 29 -1.39 10.03 12.08
N GLU A 30 -2.54 10.02 11.43
CA GLU A 30 -3.62 9.06 11.68
C GLU A 30 -3.18 7.62 11.37
N SER A 31 -2.40 7.44 10.31
CA SER A 31 -1.80 6.13 10.00
C SER A 31 -0.85 5.65 11.09
N ALA A 32 -0.06 6.56 11.67
CA ALA A 32 0.83 6.25 12.78
C ALA A 32 0.07 5.78 14.01
N GLU A 33 -1.05 6.42 14.35
CA GLU A 33 -1.92 5.99 15.46
C GLU A 33 -2.48 4.60 15.23
N LEU A 34 -2.95 4.30 14.00
CA LEU A 34 -3.46 2.97 13.64
C LEU A 34 -2.36 1.90 13.71
N ILE A 35 -1.15 2.22 13.27
CA ILE A 35 -0.01 1.29 13.36
C ILE A 35 0.33 0.96 14.81
N GLU A 36 0.27 1.91 15.73
CA GLU A 36 0.51 1.64 17.16
C GLU A 36 -0.52 0.66 17.75
N VAL A 37 -1.76 0.66 17.26
CA VAL A 37 -2.79 -0.32 17.62
C VAL A 37 -2.50 -1.70 17.03
N LEU A 38 -1.96 -1.75 15.80
CA LEU A 38 -1.70 -3.01 15.08
C LEU A 38 -0.41 -3.71 15.53
N LYS A 39 0.63 -2.97 15.90
CA LYS A 39 1.94 -3.52 16.27
C LYS A 39 1.91 -4.60 17.36
N PRO A 40 1.14 -4.47 18.45
CA PRO A 40 1.10 -5.50 19.49
C PRO A 40 0.30 -6.76 19.12
N LEU A 41 -0.42 -6.77 18.01
CA LEU A 41 -1.23 -7.89 17.60
C LEU A 41 -0.38 -9.06 17.08
N THR A 42 -0.75 -10.28 17.48
CA THR A 42 -0.14 -11.50 17.00
C THR A 42 -0.56 -11.82 15.56
N PRO A 43 0.19 -12.68 14.83
CA PRO A 43 -0.24 -13.13 13.51
C PRO A 43 -1.65 -13.74 13.50
N ALA A 44 -2.03 -14.51 14.52
CA ALA A 44 -3.37 -15.08 14.64
C ALA A 44 -4.46 -14.00 14.78
N GLN A 45 -4.19 -12.94 15.55
CA GLN A 45 -5.11 -11.81 15.70
C GLN A 45 -5.26 -11.03 14.40
N ILE A 46 -4.16 -10.80 13.67
CA ILE A 46 -4.19 -10.15 12.36
C ILE A 46 -4.93 -11.03 11.34
N ALA A 47 -4.72 -12.34 11.34
CA ALA A 47 -5.43 -13.27 10.46
C ALA A 47 -6.94 -13.17 10.67
N SER A 48 -7.38 -13.16 11.92
CA SER A 48 -8.80 -13.03 12.28
C SER A 48 -9.39 -11.66 11.90
N LEU A 49 -8.63 -10.58 12.15
CA LEU A 49 -9.08 -9.21 11.88
C LEU A 49 -9.25 -8.94 10.39
N MET A 50 -8.34 -9.43 9.58
CA MET A 50 -8.25 -9.10 8.14
C MET A 50 -8.67 -10.26 7.22
N ASP A 51 -9.05 -11.40 7.78
CA ASP A 51 -9.37 -12.62 7.01
C ASP A 51 -8.21 -13.00 6.06
N LEU A 52 -7.03 -13.24 6.65
CA LEU A 52 -5.79 -13.54 5.93
C LEU A 52 -5.31 -14.96 6.22
N SER A 53 -4.53 -15.51 5.27
CA SER A 53 -3.74 -16.72 5.50
C SER A 53 -2.66 -16.49 6.56
N ASP A 54 -2.14 -17.56 7.17
CA ASP A 54 -1.08 -17.49 8.17
C ASP A 54 0.19 -16.82 7.60
N ALA A 55 0.58 -17.18 6.38
CA ALA A 55 1.75 -16.60 5.72
C ALA A 55 1.59 -15.09 5.51
N LEU A 56 0.43 -14.63 5.04
CA LEU A 56 0.17 -13.21 4.80
C LEU A 56 0.04 -12.45 6.12
N SER A 57 -0.48 -13.08 7.17
CA SER A 57 -0.59 -12.49 8.51
C SER A 57 0.79 -12.27 9.13
N GLN A 58 1.70 -13.22 9.03
CA GLN A 58 3.09 -13.09 9.49
C GLN A 58 3.82 -11.97 8.73
N LEU A 59 3.62 -11.91 7.40
CA LEU A 59 4.20 -10.84 6.57
C LEU A 59 3.70 -9.47 7.00
N ASN A 60 2.41 -9.30 7.28
CA ASN A 60 1.86 -8.02 7.71
C ASN A 60 2.34 -7.63 9.12
N VAL A 61 2.47 -8.57 10.05
CA VAL A 61 3.08 -8.28 11.37
C VAL A 61 4.49 -7.71 11.20
N ALA A 62 5.31 -8.31 10.33
CA ALA A 62 6.64 -7.81 10.03
C ALA A 62 6.61 -6.40 9.40
N ARG A 63 5.69 -6.16 8.49
CA ARG A 63 5.49 -4.84 7.85
C ARG A 63 5.08 -3.78 8.86
N TYR A 64 4.17 -4.07 9.78
CA TYR A 64 3.75 -3.13 10.82
C TYR A 64 4.91 -2.80 11.76
N ALA A 65 5.71 -3.78 12.14
CA ALA A 65 6.91 -3.57 12.97
C ALA A 65 7.95 -2.67 12.29
N ALA A 66 8.10 -2.78 10.98
CA ALA A 66 9.05 -2.00 10.19
C ALA A 66 8.52 -0.63 9.73
N TRP A 67 7.23 -0.36 9.91
CA TRP A 67 6.60 0.86 9.42
C TRP A 67 7.21 2.12 10.06
N SER A 68 7.40 3.15 9.26
CA SER A 68 7.90 4.46 9.68
C SER A 68 7.15 5.57 8.92
N PRO A 69 6.85 6.71 9.56
CA PRO A 69 6.25 7.86 8.88
C PRO A 69 7.21 8.59 7.92
N LYS A 70 8.50 8.23 7.93
CA LYS A 70 9.53 8.82 7.08
C LYS A 70 9.64 8.02 5.78
N PHE A 71 8.78 8.32 4.82
CA PHE A 71 8.74 7.63 3.53
C PHE A 71 9.86 8.12 2.60
N ASN A 72 10.52 7.17 1.92
CA ASN A 72 11.51 7.43 0.88
C ASN A 72 11.51 6.25 -0.13
N SER A 73 12.26 6.38 -1.22
CA SER A 73 12.31 5.38 -2.29
C SER A 73 12.90 4.02 -1.88
N ARG A 74 13.55 3.94 -0.72
CA ARG A 74 14.13 2.69 -0.19
C ARG A 74 13.18 1.90 0.68
N ASN A 75 12.22 2.55 1.31
CA ASN A 75 11.29 1.93 2.24
C ASN A 75 9.82 2.00 1.80
N SER A 76 9.54 2.60 0.66
CA SER A 76 8.18 2.87 0.19
C SER A 76 8.08 2.75 -1.32
N LYS A 77 6.87 2.45 -1.78
CA LYS A 77 6.51 2.39 -3.20
C LYS A 77 5.15 3.06 -3.38
N GLN A 78 4.94 3.67 -4.53
CA GLN A 78 3.65 4.29 -4.85
C GLN A 78 2.52 3.28 -4.71
N ALA A 79 1.45 3.65 -4.00
CA ALA A 79 0.35 2.74 -3.70
C ALA A 79 -0.28 2.13 -4.95
N VAL A 80 -0.48 2.93 -6.00
CA VAL A 80 -1.06 2.48 -7.28
C VAL A 80 -0.21 1.41 -7.98
N LEU A 81 1.10 1.38 -7.73
CA LEU A 81 2.04 0.39 -8.27
C LEU A 81 2.28 -0.78 -7.30
N ALA A 82 2.03 -0.59 -6.01
CA ALA A 82 2.23 -1.60 -4.98
C ALA A 82 1.02 -2.51 -4.81
N PHE A 83 -0.19 -1.97 -4.87
CA PHE A 83 -1.40 -2.78 -4.75
C PHE A 83 -1.49 -3.82 -5.87
N ASN A 84 -1.68 -5.08 -5.48
CA ASN A 84 -1.71 -6.24 -6.37
C ASN A 84 -2.99 -7.04 -6.14
N GLY A 85 -4.01 -6.77 -6.93
CA GLY A 85 -5.32 -7.41 -6.90
C GLY A 85 -6.09 -7.12 -8.18
N ASP A 86 -7.27 -7.69 -8.33
CA ASP A 86 -8.03 -7.67 -9.59
C ASP A 86 -8.29 -6.24 -10.12
N VAL A 87 -8.62 -5.31 -9.23
CA VAL A 87 -8.84 -3.91 -9.61
C VAL A 87 -7.57 -3.29 -10.21
N TYR A 88 -6.42 -3.55 -9.59
CA TYR A 88 -5.13 -2.99 -10.00
C TYR A 88 -4.53 -3.70 -11.20
N GLU A 89 -4.83 -4.98 -11.39
CA GLU A 89 -4.53 -5.69 -12.64
C GLU A 89 -5.31 -5.07 -13.81
N GLY A 90 -6.59 -4.76 -13.60
CA GLY A 90 -7.42 -4.09 -14.60
C GLY A 90 -6.95 -2.67 -14.91
N LEU A 91 -6.50 -1.92 -13.91
CA LEU A 91 -5.92 -0.59 -14.09
C LEU A 91 -4.61 -0.62 -14.86
N ASP A 92 -3.79 -1.64 -14.63
CA ASP A 92 -2.45 -1.81 -15.25
C ASP A 92 -1.59 -0.54 -15.16
N ALA A 93 -1.38 -0.05 -13.96
CA ALA A 93 -0.69 1.23 -13.70
C ALA A 93 0.73 1.27 -14.26
N ASN A 94 1.39 0.12 -14.40
CA ASN A 94 2.72 0.02 -15.01
C ASN A 94 2.74 0.42 -16.49
N SER A 95 1.62 0.33 -17.19
CA SER A 95 1.48 0.72 -18.60
C SER A 95 1.17 2.21 -18.78
N LEU A 96 0.86 2.93 -17.70
CA LEU A 96 0.49 4.34 -17.76
C LEU A 96 1.73 5.24 -17.91
N SER A 97 1.59 6.28 -18.74
CA SER A 97 2.60 7.34 -18.84
C SER A 97 2.62 8.19 -17.56
N THR A 98 3.68 8.99 -17.40
CA THR A 98 3.78 9.94 -16.28
C THR A 98 2.60 10.90 -16.23
N ASP A 99 2.17 11.43 -17.38
CA ASP A 99 1.02 12.35 -17.48
C ASP A 99 -0.29 11.64 -17.08
N GLN A 100 -0.45 10.38 -17.45
CA GLN A 100 -1.61 9.58 -17.06
C GLN A 100 -1.61 9.28 -15.56
N LEU A 101 -0.45 8.99 -14.98
CA LEU A 101 -0.31 8.82 -13.53
C LEU A 101 -0.60 10.11 -12.76
N ASP A 102 -0.19 11.26 -13.26
CA ASP A 102 -0.52 12.57 -12.67
C ASP A 102 -2.03 12.85 -12.73
N TRP A 103 -2.65 12.51 -13.84
CA TRP A 103 -4.11 12.61 -13.96
C TRP A 103 -4.80 11.70 -12.94
N ALA A 104 -4.34 10.45 -12.82
CA ALA A 104 -4.85 9.49 -11.84
C ALA A 104 -4.69 10.03 -10.41
N GLN A 105 -3.56 10.64 -10.06
CA GLN A 105 -3.32 11.24 -8.74
C GLN A 105 -4.36 12.31 -8.38
N SER A 106 -4.90 12.99 -9.37
CA SER A 106 -5.91 14.04 -9.17
C SER A 106 -7.34 13.51 -9.09
N HIS A 107 -7.58 12.26 -9.46
CA HIS A 107 -8.93 11.70 -9.65
C HIS A 107 -9.18 10.41 -8.87
N LEU A 108 -8.14 9.74 -8.35
CA LEU A 108 -8.24 8.53 -7.52
C LEU A 108 -8.10 8.84 -6.05
#